data_599eda9b108d004ee876a416a0cdedec
#
_entry.id   599eda9b108d004ee876a416a0cdedec
#
_cell.length_a   1.000
_cell.length_b   1.000
_cell.length_c   1.000
_cell.angle_alpha   90.00
_cell.angle_beta   90.00
_cell.angle_gamma   90.00
#
_symmetry.space_group_name_H-M   'P 1'
#
loop_
_entity.id
_entity.type
_entity.pdbx_description
1 polymer ?
#
loop_
_entity_poly.entity_id
_entity_poly.type
_entity_poly.pdbx_seq_one_letter_code
_entity_poly.pdbx_strand_id
1 'polypeptide(L)'
;MSKKQIMARLGQIVLVLIGISFITFALVMLSPGDVVRQMIAGNEDIVVSQAEIEALRAELGLDKPFFFQYLDWLGRAVTGNLGFSYMAKKPVVEALFERLPGTVFLSVASLVLMMIVSVPFGIYTAVKRGTAFDYIVRGFTFMGVSMPGFWVGLMLLWIFGLKLDLLPIVGGEIGFDTIIAPAVTLAISMSSKYTRQVRAAVLEELHQDYVVGARARGMSESHILWKEVLPNALLPLITLLGLSLGSLLGGTAVIEMVFSWPGLGRLAIEAITYRDFQLVQGVVIWIALMYMVINLIVDISYNYLDPRLRKGR
;
A
#
# COMPACT_ATOMS: atom_id res chain seq x y z
N MET A 1 14.08 -20.40 -4.52
CA MET A 1 13.32 -20.51 -5.80
C MET A 1 14.21 -21.02 -6.93
N SER A 2 13.69 -21.87 -7.82
CA SER A 2 14.41 -22.27 -9.04
C SER A 2 14.36 -21.14 -10.08
N LYS A 3 15.33 -21.12 -11.02
CA LYS A 3 15.34 -20.15 -12.16
C LYS A 3 14.00 -20.17 -12.93
N LYS A 4 13.40 -21.35 -13.10
CA LYS A 4 12.10 -21.53 -13.77
C LYS A 4 10.95 -20.82 -13.03
N GLN A 5 10.98 -20.82 -11.70
CA GLN A 5 9.96 -20.14 -10.88
C GLN A 5 10.10 -18.62 -10.92
N ILE A 6 11.33 -18.11 -10.89
CA ILE A 6 11.59 -16.67 -11.03
C ILE A 6 11.10 -16.18 -12.40
N MET A 7 11.43 -16.92 -13.47
CA MET A 7 10.96 -16.58 -14.81
C MET A 7 9.41 -16.61 -14.92
N ALA A 8 8.76 -17.61 -14.33
CA ALA A 8 7.32 -17.69 -14.31
C ALA A 8 6.69 -16.50 -13.54
N ARG A 9 7.29 -16.09 -12.42
CA ARG A 9 6.84 -14.91 -11.66
C ARG A 9 7.04 -13.60 -12.43
N LEU A 10 8.18 -13.44 -13.11
CA LEU A 10 8.41 -12.29 -13.98
C LEU A 10 7.40 -12.24 -15.14
N GLY A 11 7.11 -13.39 -15.75
CA GLY A 11 6.07 -13.49 -16.78
C GLY A 11 4.67 -13.10 -16.24
N GLN A 12 4.33 -13.51 -15.00
CA GLN A 12 3.08 -13.09 -14.35
C GLN A 12 3.04 -11.58 -14.11
N ILE A 13 4.14 -10.98 -13.64
CA ILE A 13 4.24 -9.53 -13.42
C ILE A 13 3.97 -8.79 -14.74
N VAL A 14 4.64 -9.17 -15.83
CA VAL A 14 4.45 -8.55 -17.14
C VAL A 14 3.01 -8.68 -17.62
N LEU A 15 2.42 -9.87 -17.50
CA LEU A 15 1.02 -10.12 -17.92
C LEU A 15 0.04 -9.23 -17.15
N VAL A 16 0.22 -9.14 -15.83
CA VAL A 16 -0.66 -8.31 -14.97
C VAL A 16 -0.47 -6.83 -15.28
N LEU A 17 0.76 -6.35 -15.47
CA LEU A 17 1.02 -4.96 -15.84
C LEU A 17 0.39 -4.60 -17.19
N ILE A 18 0.47 -5.48 -18.19
CA ILE A 18 -0.20 -5.30 -19.48
C ILE A 18 -1.73 -5.22 -19.26
N GLY A 19 -2.30 -6.14 -18.49
CA GLY A 19 -3.74 -6.14 -18.19
C GLY A 19 -4.21 -4.87 -17.48
N ILE A 20 -3.50 -4.47 -16.43
CA ILE A 20 -3.83 -3.24 -15.69
C ILE A 20 -3.67 -2.01 -16.58
N SER A 21 -2.57 -1.93 -17.35
CA SER A 21 -2.34 -0.79 -18.24
C SER A 21 -3.41 -0.68 -19.32
N PHE A 22 -3.84 -1.80 -19.90
CA PHE A 22 -4.91 -1.82 -20.90
C PHE A 22 -6.25 -1.37 -20.31
N ILE A 23 -6.62 -1.93 -19.15
CA ILE A 23 -7.87 -1.56 -18.46
C ILE A 23 -7.85 -0.07 -18.08
N THR A 24 -6.75 0.42 -17.51
CA THR A 24 -6.64 1.83 -17.11
C THR A 24 -6.70 2.74 -18.33
N PHE A 25 -6.01 2.38 -19.41
CA PHE A 25 -6.06 3.13 -20.67
C PHE A 25 -7.50 3.18 -21.24
N ALA A 26 -8.20 2.03 -21.23
CA ALA A 26 -9.58 1.95 -21.70
C ALA A 26 -10.52 2.81 -20.84
N LEU A 27 -10.40 2.75 -19.51
CA LEU A 27 -11.22 3.55 -18.60
C LEU A 27 -11.00 5.06 -18.80
N VAL A 28 -9.75 5.47 -19.03
CA VAL A 28 -9.39 6.85 -19.32
C VAL A 28 -10.02 7.31 -20.64
N MET A 29 -9.93 6.51 -21.70
CA MET A 29 -10.50 6.84 -23.01
C MET A 29 -12.05 6.82 -23.04
N LEU A 30 -12.66 6.00 -22.18
CA LEU A 30 -14.13 5.95 -22.02
C LEU A 30 -14.65 7.04 -21.08
N SER A 31 -13.77 7.72 -20.34
CA SER A 31 -14.14 8.80 -19.43
C SER A 31 -14.70 10.00 -20.24
N PRO A 32 -15.85 10.56 -19.84
CA PRO A 32 -16.41 11.71 -20.53
C PRO A 32 -15.49 12.93 -20.40
N GLY A 33 -15.10 13.49 -21.53
CA GLY A 33 -14.23 14.68 -21.64
C GLY A 33 -13.27 14.57 -22.81
N ASP A 34 -12.88 15.71 -23.34
CA ASP A 34 -11.88 15.80 -24.41
C ASP A 34 -10.50 16.02 -23.79
N VAL A 35 -9.64 15.03 -23.89
CA VAL A 35 -8.25 15.07 -23.37
C VAL A 35 -7.52 16.31 -23.85
N VAL A 36 -7.69 16.67 -25.13
CA VAL A 36 -7.03 17.85 -25.73
C VAL A 36 -7.56 19.15 -25.14
N ARG A 37 -8.88 19.26 -24.95
CA ARG A 37 -9.48 20.45 -24.32
C ARG A 37 -9.02 20.61 -22.86
N GLN A 38 -8.81 19.53 -22.15
CA GLN A 38 -8.32 19.57 -20.77
C GLN A 38 -6.84 19.96 -20.69
N MET A 39 -6.03 19.53 -21.65
CA MET A 39 -4.64 19.98 -21.78
C MET A 39 -4.54 21.48 -21.98
N ILE A 40 -5.49 22.07 -22.73
CA ILE A 40 -5.53 23.47 -23.03
C ILE A 40 -6.15 24.29 -21.88
N ALA A 41 -7.18 23.75 -21.21
CA ALA A 41 -7.87 24.45 -20.11
C ALA A 41 -6.96 24.68 -18.87
N GLY A 42 -5.85 23.95 -18.75
CA GLY A 42 -4.82 24.22 -17.74
C GLY A 42 -4.02 25.51 -17.97
N ASN A 43 -4.19 26.17 -19.12
CA ASN A 43 -3.65 27.51 -19.45
C ASN A 43 -4.82 28.48 -19.63
N GLU A 44 -5.23 29.12 -18.57
CA GLU A 44 -6.44 29.96 -18.47
C GLU A 44 -6.51 31.15 -19.50
N ASP A 45 -5.40 31.46 -20.16
CA ASP A 45 -5.30 32.64 -21.05
C ASP A 45 -5.33 32.30 -22.58
N ILE A 46 -5.51 31.02 -22.97
CA ILE A 46 -5.39 30.65 -24.38
C ILE A 46 -6.75 30.26 -24.95
N VAL A 47 -7.31 31.14 -25.75
CA VAL A 47 -8.45 30.83 -26.64
C VAL A 47 -7.91 30.06 -27.84
N VAL A 48 -7.99 28.75 -27.80
CA VAL A 48 -7.52 27.88 -28.91
C VAL A 48 -8.64 27.67 -29.91
N SER A 49 -8.33 27.82 -31.19
CA SER A 49 -9.28 27.54 -32.26
C SER A 49 -9.57 26.04 -32.42
N GLN A 50 -10.72 25.69 -32.99
CA GLN A 50 -11.06 24.28 -33.29
C GLN A 50 -10.00 23.62 -34.19
N ALA A 51 -9.40 24.36 -35.14
CA ALA A 51 -8.35 23.83 -36.00
C ALA A 51 -7.06 23.47 -35.24
N GLU A 52 -6.69 24.26 -34.23
CA GLU A 52 -5.53 23.97 -33.38
C GLU A 52 -5.80 22.77 -32.47
N ILE A 53 -7.02 22.59 -31.98
CA ILE A 53 -7.44 21.42 -31.21
C ILE A 53 -7.31 20.14 -32.09
N GLU A 54 -7.77 20.19 -33.34
CA GLU A 54 -7.67 19.06 -34.26
C GLU A 54 -6.21 18.76 -34.64
N ALA A 55 -5.40 19.79 -34.86
CA ALA A 55 -3.97 19.65 -35.13
C ALA A 55 -3.25 18.99 -33.95
N LEU A 56 -3.51 19.43 -32.72
CA LEU A 56 -2.94 18.85 -31.51
C LEU A 56 -3.42 17.41 -31.28
N ARG A 57 -4.68 17.11 -31.62
CA ARG A 57 -5.23 15.75 -31.57
C ARG A 57 -4.50 14.81 -32.53
N ALA A 58 -4.23 15.25 -33.74
CA ALA A 58 -3.46 14.48 -34.72
C ALA A 58 -1.99 14.31 -34.30
N GLU A 59 -1.36 15.37 -33.76
CA GLU A 59 0.02 15.32 -33.25
C GLU A 59 0.16 14.33 -32.10
N LEU A 60 -0.83 14.27 -31.20
CA LEU A 60 -0.87 13.32 -30.09
C LEU A 60 -1.30 11.91 -30.52
N GLY A 61 -1.70 11.72 -31.79
CA GLY A 61 -2.17 10.45 -32.34
C GLY A 61 -3.52 9.99 -31.76
N LEU A 62 -4.32 10.92 -31.23
CA LEU A 62 -5.65 10.63 -30.67
C LEU A 62 -6.74 10.45 -31.75
N ASP A 63 -6.38 10.64 -33.01
CA ASP A 63 -7.18 10.35 -34.20
C ASP A 63 -7.09 8.89 -34.65
N LYS A 64 -6.07 8.14 -34.15
CA LYS A 64 -5.86 6.73 -34.48
C LYS A 64 -6.93 5.84 -33.82
N PRO A 65 -7.18 4.62 -34.37
CA PRO A 65 -8.00 3.62 -33.66
C PRO A 65 -7.44 3.32 -32.26
N PHE A 66 -8.32 3.09 -31.29
CA PHE A 66 -8.02 2.86 -29.87
C PHE A 66 -6.83 1.93 -29.61
N PHE A 67 -6.77 0.79 -30.32
CA PHE A 67 -5.73 -0.20 -30.13
C PHE A 67 -4.32 0.33 -30.51
N PHE A 68 -4.23 1.13 -31.56
CA PHE A 68 -2.98 1.76 -31.97
C PHE A 68 -2.54 2.84 -30.97
N GLN A 69 -3.48 3.62 -30.44
CA GLN A 69 -3.18 4.58 -29.38
C GLN A 69 -2.60 3.87 -28.15
N TYR A 70 -3.19 2.75 -27.75
CA TYR A 70 -2.67 1.95 -26.64
C TYR A 70 -1.27 1.41 -26.90
N LEU A 71 -1.01 0.86 -28.09
CA LEU A 71 0.31 0.32 -28.44
C LEU A 71 1.38 1.43 -28.49
N ASP A 72 1.07 2.58 -29.06
CA ASP A 72 1.96 3.75 -29.10
C ASP A 72 2.29 4.24 -27.66
N TRP A 73 1.27 4.28 -26.80
CA TRP A 73 1.46 4.63 -25.41
C TRP A 73 2.29 3.57 -24.65
N LEU A 74 1.97 2.29 -24.82
CA LEU A 74 2.70 1.18 -24.19
C LEU A 74 4.17 1.15 -24.62
N GLY A 75 4.46 1.39 -25.89
CA GLY A 75 5.82 1.48 -26.42
C GLY A 75 6.63 2.60 -25.73
N ARG A 76 6.02 3.76 -25.50
CA ARG A 76 6.63 4.86 -24.76
C ARG A 76 6.79 4.52 -23.27
N ALA A 77 5.79 3.92 -22.67
CA ALA A 77 5.81 3.54 -21.26
C ALA A 77 6.94 2.53 -20.94
N VAL A 78 7.16 1.55 -21.81
CA VAL A 78 8.25 0.56 -21.67
C VAL A 78 9.64 1.23 -21.73
N THR A 79 9.78 2.33 -22.47
CA THR A 79 11.04 3.11 -22.51
C THR A 79 11.16 4.12 -21.37
N GLY A 80 10.22 4.11 -20.39
CA GLY A 80 10.22 5.02 -19.24
C GLY A 80 9.54 6.36 -19.48
N ASN A 81 8.97 6.59 -20.66
CA ASN A 81 8.25 7.80 -20.97
C ASN A 81 6.75 7.59 -20.70
N LEU A 82 6.29 7.98 -19.52
CA LEU A 82 4.88 7.92 -19.11
C LEU A 82 4.07 9.18 -19.53
N GLY A 83 4.72 10.12 -20.24
CA GLY A 83 4.12 11.35 -20.68
C GLY A 83 4.35 12.53 -19.73
N PHE A 84 3.53 13.58 -19.89
CA PHE A 84 3.65 14.85 -19.18
C PHE A 84 2.37 15.12 -18.38
N SER A 85 2.52 15.45 -17.10
CA SER A 85 1.41 15.86 -16.23
C SER A 85 1.13 17.35 -16.40
N TYR A 86 -0.09 17.68 -16.83
CA TYR A 86 -0.51 19.07 -16.97
C TYR A 86 -0.83 19.71 -15.63
N MET A 87 -1.35 18.92 -14.69
CA MET A 87 -1.59 19.35 -13.31
C MET A 87 -0.27 19.67 -12.58
N ALA A 88 0.69 18.75 -12.64
CA ALA A 88 1.98 18.92 -11.95
C ALA A 88 2.97 19.77 -12.76
N LYS A 89 2.69 20.08 -14.04
CA LYS A 89 3.54 20.85 -14.98
C LYS A 89 4.95 20.25 -15.12
N LYS A 90 5.06 18.94 -15.14
CA LYS A 90 6.31 18.19 -15.23
C LYS A 90 6.10 16.79 -15.81
N PRO A 91 7.18 16.06 -16.19
CA PRO A 91 7.08 14.66 -16.61
C PRO A 91 6.43 13.81 -15.52
N VAL A 92 5.56 12.87 -15.91
CA VAL A 92 4.84 11.98 -14.99
C VAL A 92 5.82 11.21 -14.10
N VAL A 93 6.92 10.71 -14.67
CA VAL A 93 7.94 9.96 -13.93
C VAL A 93 8.53 10.80 -12.79
N GLU A 94 8.83 12.08 -13.04
CA GLU A 94 9.36 13.01 -12.03
C GLU A 94 8.35 13.23 -10.90
N ALA A 95 7.08 13.48 -11.24
CA ALA A 95 6.00 13.65 -10.26
C ALA A 95 5.83 12.40 -9.37
N LEU A 96 5.98 11.20 -9.95
CA LEU A 96 5.94 9.94 -9.21
C LEU A 96 7.11 9.81 -8.23
N PHE A 97 8.34 10.07 -8.68
CA PHE A 97 9.53 9.96 -7.83
C PHE A 97 9.56 10.96 -6.68
N GLU A 98 9.00 12.16 -6.86
CA GLU A 98 8.87 13.14 -5.78
C GLU A 98 7.91 12.68 -4.66
N ARG A 99 6.84 11.96 -5.02
CA ARG A 99 5.81 11.50 -4.06
C ARG A 99 6.09 10.12 -3.46
N LEU A 100 6.92 9.32 -4.13
CA LEU A 100 7.28 7.97 -3.69
C LEU A 100 7.87 7.91 -2.27
N PRO A 101 8.84 8.76 -1.90
CA PRO A 101 9.43 8.74 -0.55
C PRO A 101 8.37 8.94 0.54
N GLY A 102 7.39 9.81 0.32
CA GLY A 102 6.30 10.06 1.26
C GLY A 102 5.47 8.80 1.54
N THR A 103 5.03 8.11 0.49
CA THR A 103 4.24 6.87 0.65
C THR A 103 5.06 5.74 1.29
N VAL A 104 6.32 5.58 0.89
CA VAL A 104 7.21 4.55 1.48
C VAL A 104 7.47 4.83 2.96
N PHE A 105 7.79 6.07 3.31
CA PHE A 105 8.05 6.46 4.70
C PHE A 105 6.83 6.26 5.57
N LEU A 106 5.65 6.70 5.12
CA LEU A 106 4.39 6.49 5.83
C LEU A 106 4.07 5.00 6.01
N SER A 107 4.23 4.20 4.94
CA SER A 107 3.96 2.77 4.98
C SER A 107 4.86 2.03 5.97
N VAL A 108 6.17 2.31 5.94
CA VAL A 108 7.14 1.69 6.85
C VAL A 108 6.88 2.12 8.29
N ALA A 109 6.68 3.41 8.55
CA ALA A 109 6.41 3.92 9.89
C ALA A 109 5.13 3.30 10.48
N SER A 110 4.05 3.21 9.67
CA SER A 110 2.80 2.60 10.09
C SER A 110 2.94 1.11 10.41
N LEU A 111 3.70 0.37 9.59
CA LEU A 111 3.98 -1.06 9.84
C LEU A 111 4.80 -1.27 11.11
N VAL A 112 5.82 -0.46 11.34
CA VAL A 112 6.65 -0.54 12.55
C VAL A 112 5.81 -0.27 13.78
N LEU A 113 5.02 0.80 13.79
CA LEU A 113 4.11 1.13 14.90
C LEU A 113 3.09 0.02 15.13
N MET A 114 2.49 -0.50 14.06
CA MET A 114 1.56 -1.61 14.13
C MET A 114 2.22 -2.86 14.76
N MET A 115 3.44 -3.22 14.37
CA MET A 115 4.16 -4.37 14.94
C MET A 115 4.47 -4.17 16.41
N ILE A 116 4.93 -2.97 16.82
CA ILE A 116 5.22 -2.63 18.22
C ILE A 116 3.99 -2.84 19.10
N VAL A 117 2.78 -2.58 18.57
CA VAL A 117 1.52 -2.79 19.31
C VAL A 117 1.03 -4.22 19.18
N SER A 118 0.90 -4.72 17.94
CA SER A 118 0.18 -5.97 17.67
C SER A 118 0.90 -7.20 18.19
N VAL A 119 2.23 -7.25 18.09
CA VAL A 119 2.99 -8.45 18.47
C VAL A 119 2.94 -8.66 19.99
N PRO A 120 3.28 -7.68 20.84
CA PRO A 120 3.20 -7.88 22.29
C PRO A 120 1.78 -8.15 22.78
N PHE A 121 0.78 -7.37 22.33
CA PHE A 121 -0.60 -7.58 22.75
C PHE A 121 -1.17 -8.93 22.27
N GLY A 122 -0.83 -9.35 21.04
CA GLY A 122 -1.25 -10.63 20.50
C GLY A 122 -0.66 -11.82 21.29
N ILE A 123 0.65 -11.79 21.57
CA ILE A 123 1.33 -12.82 22.38
C ILE A 123 0.73 -12.84 23.79
N TYR A 124 0.63 -11.68 24.46
CA TYR A 124 0.16 -11.64 25.84
C TYR A 124 -1.27 -12.13 25.98
N THR A 125 -2.17 -11.78 25.06
CA THR A 125 -3.56 -12.25 25.05
C THR A 125 -3.69 -13.74 24.71
N ALA A 126 -2.75 -14.30 23.98
CA ALA A 126 -2.68 -15.75 23.74
C ALA A 126 -2.27 -16.51 25.00
N VAL A 127 -1.19 -16.07 25.66
CA VAL A 127 -0.65 -16.69 26.87
C VAL A 127 -1.62 -16.55 28.07
N LYS A 128 -2.27 -15.38 28.18
CA LYS A 128 -3.23 -15.07 29.26
C LYS A 128 -4.68 -15.22 28.79
N ARG A 129 -4.96 -16.23 27.98
CA ARG A 129 -6.30 -16.54 27.45
C ARG A 129 -7.35 -16.62 28.56
N GLY A 130 -8.51 -15.99 28.36
CA GLY A 130 -9.66 -16.02 29.29
C GLY A 130 -9.54 -15.07 30.47
N THR A 131 -8.49 -14.25 30.55
CA THR A 131 -8.36 -13.20 31.57
C THR A 131 -9.13 -11.93 31.16
N ALA A 132 -9.42 -11.05 32.14
CA ALA A 132 -10.02 -9.74 31.86
C ALA A 132 -9.24 -8.93 30.83
N PHE A 133 -7.89 -9.00 30.85
CA PHE A 133 -7.04 -8.34 29.88
C PHE A 133 -7.28 -8.87 28.45
N ASP A 134 -7.39 -10.21 28.27
CA ASP A 134 -7.72 -10.80 26.96
C ASP A 134 -9.06 -10.27 26.43
N TYR A 135 -10.07 -10.21 27.28
CA TYR A 135 -11.39 -9.68 26.88
C TYR A 135 -11.35 -8.19 26.54
N ILE A 136 -10.63 -7.38 27.30
CA ILE A 136 -10.47 -5.93 27.05
C ILE A 136 -9.78 -5.71 25.69
N VAL A 137 -8.62 -6.35 25.45
CA VAL A 137 -7.89 -6.20 24.19
C VAL A 137 -8.72 -6.68 22.99
N ARG A 138 -9.45 -7.79 23.15
CA ARG A 138 -10.36 -8.28 22.10
C ARG A 138 -11.49 -7.28 21.82
N GLY A 139 -12.05 -6.64 22.86
CA GLY A 139 -13.03 -5.57 22.71
C GLY A 139 -12.47 -4.40 21.89
N PHE A 140 -11.29 -3.90 22.25
CA PHE A 140 -10.61 -2.84 21.50
C PHE A 140 -10.28 -3.23 20.06
N THR A 141 -9.79 -4.46 19.82
CA THR A 141 -9.52 -4.91 18.46
C THR A 141 -10.79 -5.06 17.62
N PHE A 142 -11.90 -5.45 18.23
CA PHE A 142 -13.19 -5.51 17.55
C PHE A 142 -13.68 -4.10 17.17
N MET A 143 -13.62 -3.15 18.09
CA MET A 143 -13.96 -1.75 17.81
C MET A 143 -13.10 -1.16 16.70
N GLY A 144 -11.78 -1.36 16.75
CA GLY A 144 -10.87 -0.79 15.77
C GLY A 144 -11.04 -1.36 14.36
N VAL A 145 -11.47 -2.63 14.20
CA VAL A 145 -11.83 -3.18 12.89
C VAL A 145 -13.13 -2.60 12.35
N SER A 146 -14.06 -2.24 13.25
CA SER A 146 -15.38 -1.71 12.87
C SER A 146 -15.35 -0.24 12.49
N MET A 147 -14.30 0.51 12.88
CA MET A 147 -14.19 1.94 12.61
C MET A 147 -13.48 2.21 11.28
N PRO A 148 -14.03 3.10 10.42
CA PRO A 148 -13.33 3.52 9.21
C PRO A 148 -12.02 4.23 9.55
N GLY A 149 -10.90 3.87 8.88
CA GLY A 149 -9.58 4.44 9.18
C GLY A 149 -9.54 5.97 9.05
N PHE A 150 -10.20 6.54 8.04
CA PHE A 150 -10.27 8.00 7.88
C PHE A 150 -11.00 8.70 9.06
N TRP A 151 -12.02 8.07 9.62
CA TRP A 151 -12.72 8.59 10.78
C TRP A 151 -11.80 8.64 12.01
N VAL A 152 -11.00 7.58 12.23
CA VAL A 152 -9.97 7.57 13.28
C VAL A 152 -8.99 8.72 13.06
N GLY A 153 -8.54 8.94 11.81
CA GLY A 153 -7.65 10.04 11.44
C GLY A 153 -8.25 11.42 11.77
N LEU A 154 -9.51 11.63 11.40
CA LEU A 154 -10.23 12.89 11.70
C LEU A 154 -10.38 13.12 13.21
N MET A 155 -10.66 12.05 13.99
CA MET A 155 -10.72 12.16 15.45
C MET A 155 -9.37 12.50 16.06
N LEU A 156 -8.28 11.92 15.56
CA LEU A 156 -6.93 12.26 16.01
C LEU A 156 -6.58 13.72 15.70
N LEU A 157 -6.87 14.20 14.49
CA LEU A 157 -6.68 15.61 14.11
C LEU A 157 -7.50 16.54 15.01
N TRP A 158 -8.77 16.19 15.25
CA TRP A 158 -9.63 17.02 16.09
C TRP A 158 -9.16 17.08 17.54
N ILE A 159 -8.79 15.94 18.15
CA ILE A 159 -8.37 15.88 19.54
C ILE A 159 -6.95 16.45 19.71
N PHE A 160 -5.98 15.90 18.98
CA PHE A 160 -4.56 16.20 19.19
C PHE A 160 -4.07 17.41 18.39
N GLY A 161 -4.67 17.68 17.23
CA GLY A 161 -4.35 18.87 16.45
C GLY A 161 -5.12 20.10 16.93
N LEU A 162 -6.47 20.05 16.92
CA LEU A 162 -7.28 21.23 17.13
C LEU A 162 -7.51 21.57 18.61
N LYS A 163 -7.80 20.55 19.48
CA LYS A 163 -8.10 20.81 20.89
C LYS A 163 -6.87 20.90 21.79
N LEU A 164 -5.88 20.05 21.56
CA LEU A 164 -4.69 19.96 22.41
C LEU A 164 -3.47 20.66 21.81
N ASP A 165 -3.52 21.06 20.53
CA ASP A 165 -2.43 21.72 19.80
C ASP A 165 -1.08 20.99 19.92
N LEU A 166 -1.14 19.64 19.92
CA LEU A 166 0.04 18.77 20.06
C LEU A 166 0.58 18.26 18.73
N LEU A 167 -0.24 18.26 17.68
CA LEU A 167 0.11 17.77 16.36
C LEU A 167 -0.23 18.80 15.29
N PRO A 168 0.59 18.92 14.23
CA PRO A 168 0.29 19.81 13.12
C PRO A 168 -0.98 19.36 12.40
N ILE A 169 -1.90 20.29 12.15
CA ILE A 169 -3.17 20.04 11.44
C ILE A 169 -2.92 19.95 9.93
N VAL A 170 -2.00 20.75 9.42
CA VAL A 170 -1.67 20.83 8.00
C VAL A 170 -0.33 20.16 7.80
N GLY A 171 -0.35 19.04 7.05
CA GLY A 171 0.85 18.45 6.46
C GLY A 171 1.24 19.22 5.20
N GLY A 172 2.16 18.74 4.45
CA GLY A 172 2.61 19.33 3.17
C GLY A 172 4.06 18.99 2.91
N GLU A 173 4.80 18.73 3.98
CA GLU A 173 6.19 18.32 3.93
C GLU A 173 6.39 16.95 4.58
N ILE A 174 7.37 16.20 4.08
CA ILE A 174 7.77 14.92 4.68
C ILE A 174 8.64 15.24 5.90
N GLY A 175 8.10 15.03 7.10
CA GLY A 175 8.81 15.29 8.34
C GLY A 175 8.41 14.31 9.45
N PHE A 176 9.23 14.26 10.52
CA PHE A 176 8.93 13.41 11.67
C PHE A 176 7.71 13.90 12.45
N ASP A 177 7.48 15.19 12.52
CA ASP A 177 6.32 15.76 13.23
C ASP A 177 5.02 15.54 12.45
N THR A 178 5.08 15.66 11.13
CA THR A 178 3.92 15.53 10.25
C THR A 178 3.51 14.08 9.99
N ILE A 179 4.41 13.09 10.18
CA ILE A 179 4.13 11.67 9.96
C ILE A 179 3.39 11.02 11.13
N ILE A 180 3.49 11.57 12.36
CA ILE A 180 2.96 10.93 13.58
C ILE A 180 1.47 10.62 13.43
N ALA A 181 0.67 11.62 13.11
CA ALA A 181 -0.78 11.47 13.05
C ALA A 181 -1.25 10.48 11.95
N PRO A 182 -0.81 10.58 10.69
CA PRO A 182 -1.18 9.61 9.65
C PRO A 182 -0.64 8.20 9.93
N ALA A 183 0.60 8.06 10.44
CA ALA A 183 1.16 6.75 10.77
C ALA A 183 0.43 6.07 11.95
N VAL A 184 0.10 6.82 13.01
CA VAL A 184 -0.70 6.31 14.13
C VAL A 184 -2.10 5.92 13.67
N THR A 185 -2.73 6.70 12.79
CA THR A 185 -4.05 6.37 12.23
C THR A 185 -4.04 5.02 11.52
N LEU A 186 -3.08 4.80 10.63
CA LEU A 186 -2.92 3.53 9.91
C LEU A 186 -2.55 2.40 10.88
N ALA A 187 -1.65 2.66 11.83
CA ALA A 187 -1.23 1.69 12.82
C ALA A 187 -2.40 1.21 13.71
N ILE A 188 -3.29 2.09 14.17
CA ILE A 188 -4.48 1.73 14.96
C ILE A 188 -5.39 0.79 14.14
N SER A 189 -5.72 1.18 12.93
CA SER A 189 -6.58 0.38 12.04
C SER A 189 -6.00 -1.01 11.78
N MET A 190 -4.69 -1.08 11.51
CA MET A 190 -3.99 -2.34 11.25
C MET A 190 -3.78 -3.18 12.51
N SER A 191 -3.41 -2.56 13.63
CA SER A 191 -3.13 -3.26 14.90
C SER A 191 -4.33 -4.07 15.36
N SER A 192 -5.54 -3.59 15.14
CA SER A 192 -6.78 -4.31 15.47
C SER A 192 -6.90 -5.66 14.76
N LYS A 193 -6.50 -5.73 13.50
CA LYS A 193 -6.47 -6.97 12.70
C LYS A 193 -5.28 -7.85 13.09
N TYR A 194 -4.09 -7.27 13.18
CA TYR A 194 -2.86 -8.02 13.39
C TYR A 194 -2.73 -8.59 14.80
N THR A 195 -3.19 -7.89 15.84
CA THR A 195 -3.24 -8.43 17.20
C THR A 195 -4.02 -9.75 17.26
N ARG A 196 -5.17 -9.82 16.57
CA ARG A 196 -5.96 -11.06 16.49
C ARG A 196 -5.25 -12.17 15.71
N GLN A 197 -4.52 -11.82 14.64
CA GLN A 197 -3.76 -12.79 13.86
C GLN A 197 -2.58 -13.35 14.64
N VAL A 198 -1.80 -12.48 15.31
CA VAL A 198 -0.71 -12.90 16.21
C VAL A 198 -1.25 -13.82 17.33
N ARG A 199 -2.35 -13.38 17.97
CA ARG A 199 -2.99 -14.21 19.01
C ARG A 199 -3.41 -15.58 18.49
N ALA A 200 -4.03 -15.65 17.32
CA ALA A 200 -4.46 -16.92 16.73
C ALA A 200 -3.28 -17.83 16.43
N ALA A 201 -2.23 -17.31 15.77
CA ALA A 201 -1.04 -18.07 15.44
C ALA A 201 -0.31 -18.60 16.69
N VAL A 202 -0.16 -17.76 17.72
CA VAL A 202 0.47 -18.20 18.98
C VAL A 202 -0.38 -19.25 19.70
N LEU A 203 -1.72 -19.11 19.71
CA LEU A 203 -2.60 -20.12 20.31
C LEU A 203 -2.54 -21.45 19.56
N GLU A 204 -2.49 -21.43 18.23
CA GLU A 204 -2.40 -22.64 17.40
C GLU A 204 -1.10 -23.39 17.71
N GLU A 205 0.04 -22.68 17.77
CA GLU A 205 1.33 -23.29 18.10
C GLU A 205 1.42 -23.79 19.54
N LEU A 206 0.80 -23.12 20.51
CA LEU A 206 0.78 -23.56 21.90
C LEU A 206 0.06 -24.92 22.12
N HIS A 207 -0.77 -25.33 21.16
CA HIS A 207 -1.50 -26.62 21.23
C HIS A 207 -0.82 -27.74 20.42
N GLN A 208 0.34 -27.51 19.81
CA GLN A 208 1.06 -28.51 19.03
C GLN A 208 1.73 -29.56 19.92
N ASP A 209 1.89 -30.80 19.40
CA ASP A 209 2.47 -31.94 20.12
C ASP A 209 3.90 -31.68 20.59
N TYR A 210 4.70 -30.91 19.84
CA TYR A 210 6.07 -30.59 20.28
C TYR A 210 6.11 -29.74 21.55
N VAL A 211 5.08 -28.88 21.77
CA VAL A 211 4.94 -28.09 23.00
C VAL A 211 4.57 -29.00 24.18
N VAL A 212 3.65 -29.96 23.96
CA VAL A 212 3.30 -30.95 24.97
C VAL A 212 4.54 -31.76 25.34
N GLY A 213 5.33 -32.21 24.35
CA GLY A 213 6.59 -32.93 24.58
C GLY A 213 7.64 -32.07 25.29
N ALA A 214 7.73 -30.78 25.02
CA ALA A 214 8.64 -29.86 25.72
C ALA A 214 8.26 -29.71 27.21
N ARG A 215 6.96 -29.57 27.50
CA ARG A 215 6.44 -29.54 28.88
C ARG A 215 6.73 -30.83 29.63
N ALA A 216 6.53 -32.00 28.99
CA ALA A 216 6.83 -33.29 29.56
C ALA A 216 8.34 -33.49 29.92
N ARG A 217 9.23 -32.81 29.18
CA ARG A 217 10.66 -32.73 29.46
C ARG A 217 11.03 -31.74 30.57
N GLY A 218 10.07 -31.05 31.18
CA GLY A 218 10.29 -30.11 32.28
C GLY A 218 10.82 -28.74 31.85
N MET A 219 10.68 -28.37 30.56
CA MET A 219 11.09 -27.07 30.08
C MET A 219 10.16 -25.95 30.62
N SER A 220 10.73 -24.80 30.97
CA SER A 220 9.94 -23.68 31.47
C SER A 220 9.03 -23.08 30.39
N GLU A 221 7.84 -22.63 30.76
CA GLU A 221 6.86 -22.01 29.84
C GLU A 221 7.47 -20.82 29.09
N SER A 222 8.33 -20.02 29.73
CA SER A 222 9.03 -18.92 29.08
C SER A 222 9.98 -19.43 27.98
N HIS A 223 10.72 -20.51 28.23
CA HIS A 223 11.61 -21.09 27.21
C HIS A 223 10.80 -21.65 26.04
N ILE A 224 9.72 -22.37 26.33
CA ILE A 224 8.82 -22.93 25.31
C ILE A 224 8.25 -21.78 24.45
N LEU A 225 7.74 -20.72 25.08
CA LEU A 225 7.16 -19.58 24.34
C LEU A 225 8.19 -18.92 23.41
N TRP A 226 9.36 -18.51 23.96
CA TRP A 226 10.28 -17.68 23.20
C TRP A 226 11.16 -18.46 22.21
N LYS A 227 11.45 -19.74 22.49
CA LYS A 227 12.38 -20.55 21.69
C LYS A 227 11.70 -21.55 20.76
N GLU A 228 10.50 -22.02 21.12
CA GLU A 228 9.80 -23.05 20.37
C GLU A 228 8.57 -22.48 19.64
N VAL A 229 7.70 -21.78 20.35
CA VAL A 229 6.40 -21.31 19.83
C VAL A 229 6.55 -20.09 18.92
N LEU A 230 7.17 -19.02 19.41
CA LEU A 230 7.21 -17.75 18.66
C LEU A 230 7.94 -17.84 17.31
N PRO A 231 9.07 -18.54 17.17
CA PRO A 231 9.71 -18.68 15.86
C PRO A 231 8.79 -19.32 14.82
N ASN A 232 7.96 -20.30 15.23
CA ASN A 232 7.00 -20.93 14.34
C ASN A 232 5.74 -20.08 14.10
N ALA A 233 5.19 -19.50 15.16
CA ALA A 233 3.99 -18.65 15.09
C ALA A 233 4.19 -17.37 14.25
N LEU A 234 5.40 -16.81 14.24
CA LEU A 234 5.68 -15.56 13.51
C LEU A 234 5.93 -15.78 12.01
N LEU A 235 6.27 -17.00 11.56
CA LEU A 235 6.53 -17.28 10.14
C LEU A 235 5.37 -16.89 9.21
N PRO A 236 4.10 -17.30 9.45
CA PRO A 236 2.97 -16.89 8.62
C PRO A 236 2.73 -15.37 8.65
N LEU A 237 3.07 -14.71 9.76
CA LEU A 237 2.86 -13.28 9.93
C LEU A 237 3.78 -12.44 9.05
N ILE A 238 4.99 -12.93 8.74
CA ILE A 238 5.92 -12.25 7.81
C ILE A 238 5.29 -12.13 6.42
N THR A 239 4.62 -13.18 5.96
CA THR A 239 3.89 -13.15 4.68
C THR A 239 2.76 -12.13 4.71
N LEU A 240 2.00 -12.09 5.80
CA LEU A 240 0.91 -11.12 5.97
C LEU A 240 1.44 -9.68 6.03
N LEU A 241 2.58 -9.44 6.67
CA LEU A 241 3.24 -8.14 6.70
C LEU A 241 3.63 -7.67 5.30
N GLY A 242 4.21 -8.55 4.50
CA GLY A 242 4.56 -8.23 3.13
C GLY A 242 3.35 -7.89 2.26
N LEU A 243 2.28 -8.67 2.34
CA LEU A 243 1.03 -8.38 1.66
C LEU A 243 0.42 -7.04 2.13
N SER A 244 0.55 -6.73 3.42
CA SER A 244 0.06 -5.46 3.97
C SER A 244 0.89 -4.27 3.53
N LEU A 245 2.21 -4.43 3.42
CA LEU A 245 3.07 -3.39 2.83
C LEU A 245 2.63 -3.08 1.40
N GLY A 246 2.38 -4.11 0.59
CA GLY A 246 1.85 -3.94 -0.77
C GLY A 246 0.50 -3.20 -0.79
N SER A 247 -0.42 -3.56 0.12
CA SER A 247 -1.73 -2.90 0.21
C SER A 247 -1.64 -1.46 0.73
N LEU A 248 -0.70 -1.15 1.61
CA LEU A 248 -0.46 0.21 2.10
C LEU A 248 0.01 1.13 0.98
N LEU A 249 0.89 0.66 0.11
CA LEU A 249 1.38 1.46 -1.03
C LEU A 249 0.29 1.86 -2.02
N GLY A 250 -0.81 1.08 -2.10
CA GLY A 250 -1.97 1.39 -2.94
C GLY A 250 -3.17 1.96 -2.17
N GLY A 251 -3.25 1.75 -0.86
CA GLY A 251 -4.46 1.97 -0.07
C GLY A 251 -4.40 3.12 0.94
N THR A 252 -3.31 3.87 1.03
CA THR A 252 -3.14 5.00 1.96
C THR A 252 -3.76 6.30 1.44
N ALA A 253 -4.29 6.32 0.22
CA ALA A 253 -4.74 7.52 -0.48
C ALA A 253 -5.69 8.40 0.35
N VAL A 254 -6.67 7.80 1.01
CA VAL A 254 -7.64 8.55 1.84
C VAL A 254 -6.95 9.18 3.07
N ILE A 255 -6.02 8.46 3.69
CA ILE A 255 -5.26 8.96 4.84
C ILE A 255 -4.29 10.06 4.39
N GLU A 256 -3.60 9.87 3.28
CA GLU A 256 -2.73 10.89 2.68
C GLU A 256 -3.51 12.18 2.36
N MET A 257 -4.76 12.05 1.88
CA MET A 257 -5.65 13.20 1.64
C MET A 257 -6.06 13.89 2.94
N VAL A 258 -6.54 13.12 3.94
CA VAL A 258 -7.00 13.66 5.23
C VAL A 258 -5.90 14.48 5.92
N PHE A 259 -4.67 13.97 5.90
CA PHE A 259 -3.52 14.63 6.54
C PHE A 259 -2.72 15.53 5.60
N SER A 260 -3.16 15.74 4.37
CA SER A 260 -2.41 16.46 3.33
C SER A 260 -0.98 15.94 3.15
N TRP A 261 -0.76 14.64 3.39
CA TRP A 261 0.54 13.98 3.27
C TRP A 261 0.98 13.85 1.81
N PRO A 262 2.23 14.21 1.47
CA PRO A 262 2.70 14.23 0.07
C PRO A 262 3.08 12.82 -0.42
N GLY A 263 2.08 11.99 -0.69
CA GLY A 263 2.26 10.62 -1.17
C GLY A 263 1.65 10.34 -2.54
N LEU A 264 1.86 9.12 -3.05
CA LEU A 264 1.36 8.64 -4.34
C LEU A 264 -0.17 8.48 -4.37
N GLY A 265 -0.76 8.08 -3.24
CA GLY A 265 -2.21 7.93 -3.15
C GLY A 265 -2.93 9.27 -3.25
N ARG A 266 -2.42 10.30 -2.58
CA ARG A 266 -2.91 11.67 -2.75
C ARG A 266 -2.72 12.16 -4.18
N LEU A 267 -1.55 11.92 -4.78
CA LEU A 267 -1.28 12.27 -6.18
C LEU A 267 -2.28 11.60 -7.13
N ALA A 268 -2.66 10.33 -6.86
CA ALA A 268 -3.67 9.62 -7.65
C ALA A 268 -5.04 10.32 -7.58
N ILE A 269 -5.49 10.70 -6.37
CA ILE A 269 -6.78 11.38 -6.19
C ILE A 269 -6.75 12.76 -6.85
N GLU A 270 -5.67 13.51 -6.69
CA GLU A 270 -5.47 14.80 -7.34
C GLU A 270 -5.52 14.64 -8.88
N ALA A 271 -4.79 13.68 -9.45
CA ALA A 271 -4.80 13.38 -10.88
C ALA A 271 -6.20 13.03 -11.41
N ILE A 272 -6.97 12.24 -10.68
CA ILE A 272 -8.36 11.90 -11.04
C ILE A 272 -9.25 13.16 -10.99
N THR A 273 -9.12 13.95 -9.93
CA THR A 273 -9.92 15.16 -9.71
C THR A 273 -9.70 16.21 -10.82
N TYR A 274 -8.43 16.39 -11.18
CA TYR A 274 -8.04 17.30 -12.27
C TYR A 274 -8.09 16.65 -13.66
N ARG A 275 -8.50 15.37 -13.73
CA ARG A 275 -8.60 14.58 -14.97
C ARG A 275 -7.28 14.53 -15.77
N ASP A 276 -6.14 14.53 -15.06
CA ASP A 276 -4.83 14.36 -15.68
C ASP A 276 -4.61 12.88 -16.04
N PHE A 277 -5.09 12.51 -17.21
CA PHE A 277 -5.14 11.11 -17.65
C PHE A 277 -3.77 10.44 -17.73
N GLN A 278 -2.72 11.19 -18.17
CA GLN A 278 -1.36 10.63 -18.24
C GLN A 278 -0.82 10.36 -16.84
N LEU A 279 -1.06 11.25 -15.90
CA LEU A 279 -0.67 11.05 -14.51
C LEU A 279 -1.47 9.92 -13.84
N VAL A 280 -2.78 9.80 -14.09
CA VAL A 280 -3.60 8.67 -13.60
C VAL A 280 -3.03 7.34 -14.08
N GLN A 281 -2.75 7.21 -15.38
CA GLN A 281 -2.15 5.99 -15.94
C GLN A 281 -0.80 5.69 -15.31
N GLY A 282 0.07 6.70 -15.19
CA GLY A 282 1.39 6.57 -14.59
C GLY A 282 1.32 6.09 -13.14
N VAL A 283 0.49 6.73 -12.32
CA VAL A 283 0.32 6.37 -10.89
C VAL A 283 -0.20 4.94 -10.72
N VAL A 284 -1.24 4.55 -11.48
CA VAL A 284 -1.82 3.21 -11.38
C VAL A 284 -0.82 2.13 -11.72
N ILE A 285 -0.05 2.31 -12.83
CA ILE A 285 0.98 1.35 -13.23
C ILE A 285 2.11 1.29 -12.22
N TRP A 286 2.52 2.44 -11.69
CA TRP A 286 3.58 2.53 -10.70
C TRP A 286 3.21 1.81 -9.40
N ILE A 287 1.99 2.05 -8.88
CA ILE A 287 1.46 1.35 -7.71
C ILE A 287 1.38 -0.17 -7.98
N ALA A 288 0.90 -0.58 -9.15
CA ALA A 288 0.85 -1.98 -9.53
C ALA A 288 2.25 -2.62 -9.59
N LEU A 289 3.22 -1.92 -10.18
CA LEU A 289 4.62 -2.37 -10.23
C LEU A 289 5.21 -2.53 -8.83
N MET A 290 5.04 -1.53 -7.97
CA MET A 290 5.50 -1.59 -6.57
C MET A 290 4.87 -2.76 -5.81
N TYR A 291 3.56 -2.95 -5.94
CA TYR A 291 2.85 -4.07 -5.34
C TYR A 291 3.43 -5.43 -5.81
N MET A 292 3.68 -5.58 -7.11
CA MET A 292 4.27 -6.79 -7.66
C MET A 292 5.70 -7.04 -7.19
N VAL A 293 6.53 -5.99 -7.13
CA VAL A 293 7.90 -6.08 -6.62
C VAL A 293 7.92 -6.50 -5.17
N ILE A 294 7.04 -5.92 -4.33
CA ILE A 294 6.93 -6.30 -2.92
C ILE A 294 6.50 -7.75 -2.78
N ASN A 295 5.47 -8.18 -3.52
CA ASN A 295 5.04 -9.57 -3.50
C ASN A 295 6.17 -10.53 -3.92
N LEU A 296 6.96 -10.15 -4.92
CA LEU A 296 8.13 -10.94 -5.31
C LEU A 296 9.17 -11.03 -4.19
N ILE A 297 9.46 -9.91 -3.50
CA ILE A 297 10.38 -9.88 -2.34
C ILE A 297 9.85 -10.77 -1.22
N VAL A 298 8.55 -10.70 -0.94
CA VAL A 298 7.89 -11.55 0.08
C VAL A 298 7.97 -13.03 -0.29
N ASP A 299 7.69 -13.39 -1.54
CA ASP A 299 7.79 -14.77 -2.02
C ASP A 299 9.23 -15.31 -1.90
N ILE A 300 10.23 -14.48 -2.19
CA ILE A 300 11.65 -14.83 -2.04
C ILE A 300 11.98 -15.00 -0.54
N SER A 301 11.56 -14.06 0.30
CA SER A 301 11.80 -14.09 1.74
C SER A 301 11.17 -15.33 2.39
N TYR A 302 9.96 -15.69 2.00
CA TYR A 302 9.26 -16.88 2.46
C TYR A 302 10.03 -18.18 2.16
N ASN A 303 10.54 -18.31 0.92
CA ASN A 303 11.37 -19.46 0.55
C ASN A 303 12.70 -19.55 1.34
N TYR A 304 13.15 -18.43 1.93
CA TYR A 304 14.38 -18.39 2.72
C TYR A 304 14.11 -18.71 4.19
N LEU A 305 12.96 -18.25 4.71
CA LEU A 305 12.59 -18.36 6.12
C LEU A 305 11.95 -19.69 6.49
N ASP A 306 11.26 -20.36 5.54
CA ASP A 306 10.66 -21.69 5.79
C ASP A 306 11.49 -22.83 5.15
N PRO A 307 12.35 -23.52 5.93
CA PRO A 307 13.14 -24.64 5.42
C PRO A 307 12.29 -25.86 5.02
N ARG A 308 11.04 -25.96 5.50
CA ARG A 308 10.15 -27.10 5.21
C ARG A 308 9.73 -27.13 3.76
N LEU A 309 9.61 -25.95 3.13
CA LEU A 309 9.32 -25.82 1.70
C LEU A 309 10.49 -26.25 0.79
N ARG A 310 11.71 -26.36 1.34
CA ARG A 310 12.89 -26.86 0.61
C ARG A 310 12.92 -28.39 0.47
N LYS A 311 12.28 -29.13 1.37
CA LYS A 311 12.36 -30.61 1.43
C LYS A 311 11.26 -31.32 0.63
N GLY A 312 10.32 -30.61 0.06
CA GLY A 312 9.21 -31.15 -0.74
C GLY A 312 9.47 -31.16 -2.26
N ARG A 313 10.74 -31.16 -2.67
CA ARG A 313 11.14 -31.22 -4.10
C ARG A 313 12.27 -32.16 -4.32
#